data_58c864a5e7fcc1e974a5fbac6650c8b4
#
_entry.id   58c864a5e7fcc1e974a5fbac6650c8b4
#
_cell.length_a   1.000
_cell.length_b   1.000
_cell.length_c   1.000
_cell.angle_alpha   90.00
_cell.angle_beta   90.00
_cell.angle_gamma   90.00
#
_symmetry.space_group_name_H-M   'P 1'
#
loop_
_entity.id
_entity.type
_entity.pdbx_description
1 polymer ?
#
loop_
_entity_poly.entity_id
_entity_poly.type
_entity_poly.pdbx_seq_one_letter_code
_entity_poly.pdbx_strand_id
1 'polypeptide(L)'
;LTSHRPFTCKVFIGISLDGFIAREDGDLHWLTSRGEAAGDDLGYNAFIKDIDTVVMGRGTYEPGLTYDPWPHADKHVAVLSSTLPEDADPRVTVHRDLGALLRHLTERGAKGVYVDGGQVIRAFLRAGLIDEMTLTTVPVLLGTGLPLFGPVGGDIPLAHVSTQVFGAGVVQSTYRVQRPS
;
A
#
# COMPACT_ATOMS: atom_id res chain seq x y z
N LEU A 1 -20.75 -1.68 15.71
CA LEU A 1 -20.04 -0.53 16.28
C LEU A 1 -18.93 -0.13 15.32
N THR A 2 -19.21 0.78 14.39
CA THR A 2 -18.20 1.41 13.57
C THR A 2 -17.41 2.35 14.49
N SER A 3 -16.34 1.81 15.08
CA SER A 3 -15.39 2.61 15.82
C SER A 3 -14.80 3.62 14.87
N HIS A 4 -15.11 4.90 15.07
CA HIS A 4 -14.57 5.99 14.27
C HIS A 4 -13.05 6.04 14.49
N ARG A 5 -12.28 5.62 13.47
CA ARG A 5 -10.83 5.71 13.51
C ARG A 5 -10.39 7.18 13.38
N PRO A 6 -9.39 7.61 14.14
CA PRO A 6 -8.89 8.98 14.02
C PRO A 6 -7.98 9.20 12.80
N PHE A 7 -7.76 8.18 11.98
CA PHE A 7 -6.87 8.22 10.81
C PHE A 7 -7.53 7.60 9.59
N THR A 8 -7.07 7.99 8.42
CA THR A 8 -7.45 7.40 7.13
C THR A 8 -6.36 6.45 6.64
N CYS A 9 -6.77 5.33 6.03
CA CYS A 9 -5.88 4.35 5.42
C CYS A 9 -6.02 4.38 3.90
N LYS A 10 -4.91 4.60 3.21
CA LYS A 10 -4.87 4.72 1.75
C LYS A 10 -3.87 3.74 1.15
N VAL A 11 -4.19 3.30 -0.06
CA VAL A 11 -3.32 2.51 -0.92
C VAL A 11 -2.90 3.37 -2.11
N PHE A 12 -1.63 3.33 -2.44
CA PHE A 12 -1.07 3.95 -3.63
C PHE A 12 -0.04 2.99 -4.21
N ILE A 13 -0.38 2.31 -5.30
CA ILE A 13 0.44 1.19 -5.77
C ILE A 13 0.35 1.01 -7.28
N GLY A 14 1.47 0.59 -7.89
CA GLY A 14 1.53 0.18 -9.28
C GLY A 14 1.21 -1.29 -9.45
N ILE A 15 0.46 -1.61 -10.51
CA ILE A 15 0.08 -2.98 -10.84
C ILE A 15 0.25 -3.26 -12.32
N SER A 16 0.45 -4.53 -12.67
CA SER A 16 0.27 -5.02 -14.03
C SER A 16 -1.23 -5.02 -14.38
N LEU A 17 -1.55 -5.12 -15.68
CA LEU A 17 -2.95 -5.17 -16.10
C LEU A 17 -3.68 -6.38 -15.49
N ASP A 18 -2.96 -7.49 -15.27
CA ASP A 18 -3.51 -8.70 -14.65
C ASP A 18 -3.39 -8.72 -13.10
N GLY A 19 -3.07 -7.58 -12.49
CA GLY A 19 -3.24 -7.36 -11.05
C GLY A 19 -2.08 -7.78 -10.15
N PHE A 20 -0.88 -7.95 -10.70
CA PHE A 20 0.32 -8.26 -9.91
C PHE A 20 1.07 -7.00 -9.49
N ILE A 21 1.66 -7.02 -8.30
CA ILE A 21 2.45 -5.91 -7.75
C ILE A 21 3.95 -6.13 -7.86
N ALA A 22 4.38 -7.37 -8.05
CA ALA A 22 5.78 -7.76 -8.23
C ALA A 22 5.84 -9.11 -8.94
N ARG A 23 7.01 -9.45 -9.52
CA ARG A 23 7.28 -10.84 -9.91
C ARG A 23 7.40 -11.72 -8.68
N GLU A 24 7.38 -13.04 -8.86
CA GLU A 24 7.48 -14.00 -7.75
C GLU A 24 8.79 -13.85 -6.94
N ASP A 25 9.87 -13.41 -7.59
CA ASP A 25 11.15 -13.10 -6.96
C ASP A 25 11.25 -11.68 -6.36
N GLY A 26 10.17 -10.90 -6.44
CA GLY A 26 10.11 -9.52 -5.96
C GLY A 26 10.59 -8.46 -6.95
N ASP A 27 11.00 -8.84 -8.17
CA ASP A 27 11.46 -7.88 -9.17
C ASP A 27 10.35 -6.88 -9.56
N LEU A 28 10.72 -5.60 -9.66
CA LEU A 28 9.86 -4.47 -9.99
C LEU A 28 10.27 -3.73 -11.27
N HIS A 29 11.27 -4.22 -12.01
CA HIS A 29 11.77 -3.51 -13.19
C HIS A 29 10.69 -3.26 -14.24
N TRP A 30 9.77 -4.22 -14.41
CA TRP A 30 8.63 -4.10 -15.31
C TRP A 30 7.74 -2.89 -14.99
N LEU A 31 7.67 -2.50 -13.71
CA LEU A 31 6.90 -1.36 -13.22
C LEU A 31 7.71 -0.07 -13.29
N THR A 32 8.91 -0.06 -12.72
CA THR A 32 9.75 1.14 -12.61
C THR A 32 10.17 1.67 -13.97
N SER A 33 10.53 0.79 -14.90
CA SER A 33 10.90 1.20 -16.27
C SER A 33 9.74 1.89 -17.02
N ARG A 34 8.51 1.46 -16.80
CA ARG A 34 7.33 2.08 -17.40
C ARG A 34 6.92 3.37 -16.71
N GLY A 35 7.09 3.45 -15.39
CA GLY A 35 6.90 4.69 -14.64
C GLY A 35 7.88 5.77 -15.08
N GLU A 36 9.15 5.44 -15.24
CA GLU A 36 10.16 6.35 -15.79
C GLU A 36 9.82 6.80 -17.21
N ALA A 37 9.36 5.88 -18.06
CA ALA A 37 8.94 6.19 -19.42
C ALA A 37 7.71 7.11 -19.48
N ALA A 38 6.88 7.13 -18.46
CA ALA A 38 5.75 8.04 -18.35
C ALA A 38 6.18 9.51 -18.13
N GLY A 39 7.41 9.73 -17.64
CA GLY A 39 8.01 11.06 -17.47
C GLY A 39 7.38 11.93 -16.39
N ASP A 40 6.75 11.32 -15.37
CA ASP A 40 6.01 12.00 -14.32
C ASP A 40 6.21 11.24 -12.99
N ASP A 41 5.98 11.89 -11.87
CA ASP A 41 5.97 11.23 -10.54
C ASP A 41 4.69 10.43 -10.29
N LEU A 42 3.76 10.43 -11.22
CA LEU A 42 2.47 9.74 -11.17
C LEU A 42 1.61 10.13 -9.95
N GLY A 43 1.77 11.37 -9.45
CA GLY A 43 1.04 11.90 -8.30
C GLY A 43 1.58 11.47 -6.94
N TYR A 44 2.70 10.77 -6.89
CA TYR A 44 3.28 10.28 -5.62
C TYR A 44 3.62 11.42 -4.65
N ASN A 45 4.22 12.50 -5.12
CA ASN A 45 4.58 13.63 -4.25
C ASN A 45 3.36 14.30 -3.61
N ALA A 46 2.26 14.41 -4.36
CA ALA A 46 1.02 14.94 -3.82
C ALA A 46 0.39 13.98 -2.80
N PHE A 47 0.41 12.68 -3.09
CA PHE A 47 -0.10 11.64 -2.20
C PHE A 47 0.64 11.60 -0.86
N ILE A 48 1.98 11.61 -0.90
CA ILE A 48 2.81 11.38 0.29
C ILE A 48 2.78 12.55 1.28
N LYS A 49 2.38 13.74 0.85
CA LYS A 49 2.29 14.93 1.72
C LYS A 49 1.30 14.74 2.87
N ASP A 50 0.24 13.99 2.65
CA ASP A 50 -0.82 13.77 3.65
C ASP A 50 -0.57 12.50 4.48
N ILE A 51 0.57 11.85 4.30
CA ILE A 51 0.94 10.62 4.98
C ILE A 51 1.95 10.90 6.07
N ASP A 52 1.66 10.46 7.28
CA ASP A 52 2.57 10.50 8.43
C ASP A 52 3.08 9.11 8.84
N THR A 53 2.40 8.06 8.42
CA THR A 53 2.69 6.68 8.81
C THR A 53 2.62 5.75 7.62
N VAL A 54 3.59 4.85 7.52
CA VAL A 54 3.59 3.76 6.54
C VAL A 54 3.44 2.44 7.28
N VAL A 55 2.48 1.62 6.84
CA VAL A 55 2.28 0.26 7.33
C VAL A 55 2.65 -0.71 6.23
N MET A 56 3.51 -1.67 6.55
CA MET A 56 3.95 -2.68 5.58
C MET A 56 4.11 -4.04 6.25
N GLY A 57 4.09 -5.09 5.44
CA GLY A 57 4.46 -6.43 5.89
C GLY A 57 5.97 -6.66 5.80
N ARG A 58 6.42 -7.80 6.31
CA ARG A 58 7.83 -8.22 6.23
C ARG A 58 8.33 -8.29 4.79
N GLY A 59 7.50 -8.80 3.87
CA GLY A 59 7.85 -8.95 2.46
C GLY A 59 8.09 -7.63 1.72
N THR A 60 7.60 -6.52 2.25
CA THR A 60 7.89 -5.16 1.74
C THR A 60 9.05 -4.52 2.51
N TYR A 61 9.12 -4.76 3.81
CA TYR A 61 10.16 -4.23 4.68
C TYR A 61 11.56 -4.72 4.30
N GLU A 62 11.74 -6.02 4.15
CA GLU A 62 13.06 -6.60 3.88
C GLU A 62 13.71 -6.09 2.57
N PRO A 63 13.00 -6.08 1.43
CA PRO A 63 13.54 -5.45 0.22
C PRO A 63 13.84 -3.96 0.41
N GLY A 64 13.04 -3.26 1.21
CA GLY A 64 13.25 -1.85 1.51
C GLY A 64 14.58 -1.53 2.20
N LEU A 65 15.16 -2.49 2.91
CA LEU A 65 16.46 -2.35 3.57
C LEU A 65 17.62 -2.12 2.59
N THR A 66 17.45 -2.46 1.33
CA THR A 66 18.48 -2.27 0.29
C THR A 66 18.53 -0.84 -0.25
N TYR A 67 17.54 -0.02 0.05
CA TYR A 67 17.50 1.37 -0.41
C TYR A 67 18.29 2.29 0.52
N ASP A 68 19.13 3.12 -0.07
CA ASP A 68 19.86 4.19 0.62
C ASP A 68 19.68 5.49 -0.19
N PRO A 69 19.08 6.54 0.39
CA PRO A 69 18.55 6.63 1.77
C PRO A 69 17.30 5.79 2.01
N TRP A 70 16.99 5.54 3.27
CA TRP A 70 15.75 4.85 3.70
C TRP A 70 14.52 5.63 3.19
N PRO A 71 13.62 4.99 2.40
CA PRO A 71 12.59 5.73 1.64
C PRO A 71 11.58 6.48 2.49
N HIS A 72 11.38 6.06 3.75
CA HIS A 72 10.38 6.63 4.65
C HIS A 72 11.02 7.21 5.93
N ALA A 73 12.22 7.80 5.79
CA ALA A 73 12.97 8.32 6.93
C ALA A 73 12.25 9.44 7.70
N ASP A 74 11.35 10.16 7.04
CA ASP A 74 10.54 11.25 7.60
C ASP A 74 9.17 10.78 8.13
N LYS A 75 8.89 9.48 8.07
CA LYS A 75 7.61 8.89 8.45
C LYS A 75 7.78 7.88 9.58
N HIS A 76 6.71 7.67 10.35
CA HIS A 76 6.65 6.49 11.20
C HIS A 76 6.41 5.24 10.33
N VAL A 77 7.22 4.21 10.53
CA VAL A 77 7.06 2.93 9.81
C VAL A 77 6.67 1.85 10.81
N ALA A 78 5.54 1.21 10.56
CA ALA A 78 5.04 0.10 11.36
C ALA A 78 5.01 -1.17 10.48
N VAL A 79 5.61 -2.24 10.97
CA VAL A 79 5.65 -3.53 10.27
C VAL A 79 4.68 -4.50 10.95
N LEU A 80 3.73 -5.03 10.17
CA LEU A 80 2.83 -6.09 10.62
C LEU A 80 3.46 -7.43 10.26
N SER A 81 3.97 -8.16 11.25
CA SER A 81 4.65 -9.44 11.04
C SER A 81 4.58 -10.31 12.28
N SER A 82 4.25 -11.58 12.09
CA SER A 82 4.28 -12.58 13.16
C SER A 82 5.69 -13.12 13.45
N THR A 83 6.65 -12.84 12.59
CA THR A 83 7.99 -13.49 12.62
C THR A 83 9.17 -12.53 12.75
N LEU A 84 9.02 -11.26 12.33
CA LEU A 84 10.10 -10.28 12.47
C LEU A 84 10.34 -9.98 13.96
N PRO A 85 11.60 -10.03 14.46
CA PRO A 85 11.90 -9.63 15.83
C PRO A 85 11.48 -8.18 16.12
N GLU A 86 10.97 -7.93 17.34
CA GLU A 86 10.49 -6.60 17.72
C GLU A 86 11.61 -5.54 17.79
N ASP A 87 12.82 -5.99 18.03
CA ASP A 87 14.03 -5.17 18.11
C ASP A 87 14.89 -5.22 16.85
N ALA A 88 14.35 -5.73 15.73
CA ALA A 88 15.12 -5.92 14.50
C ALA A 88 15.71 -4.63 13.92
N ASP A 89 15.01 -3.52 14.08
CA ASP A 89 15.39 -2.25 13.48
C ASP A 89 14.80 -1.07 14.29
N PRO A 90 15.65 -0.17 14.81
CA PRO A 90 15.16 0.98 15.60
C PRO A 90 14.33 1.99 14.79
N ARG A 91 14.37 1.90 13.46
CA ARG A 91 13.61 2.80 12.56
C ARG A 91 12.14 2.41 12.41
N VAL A 92 11.76 1.20 12.85
CA VAL A 92 10.39 0.68 12.69
C VAL A 92 9.84 0.17 14.01
N THR A 93 8.52 0.08 14.10
CA THR A 93 7.84 -0.68 15.15
C THR A 93 7.26 -1.96 14.56
N VAL A 94 7.32 -3.06 15.30
CA VAL A 94 6.81 -4.35 14.84
C VAL A 94 5.57 -4.72 15.64
N HIS A 95 4.53 -5.14 14.94
CA HIS A 95 3.25 -5.52 15.53
C HIS A 95 2.86 -6.92 15.08
N ARG A 96 2.38 -7.76 16.00
CA ARG A 96 2.09 -9.17 15.76
C ARG A 96 0.73 -9.40 15.12
N ASP A 97 -0.21 -8.50 15.40
CA ASP A 97 -1.56 -8.60 14.88
C ASP A 97 -2.14 -7.22 14.55
N LEU A 98 -3.21 -7.23 13.78
CA LEU A 98 -3.85 -6.01 13.30
C LEU A 98 -4.44 -5.17 14.45
N GLY A 99 -4.99 -5.80 15.46
CA GLY A 99 -5.55 -5.07 16.61
C GLY A 99 -4.48 -4.28 17.38
N ALA A 100 -3.33 -4.90 17.63
CA ALA A 100 -2.18 -4.25 18.27
C ALA A 100 -1.68 -3.08 17.42
N LEU A 101 -1.57 -3.27 16.10
CA LEU A 101 -1.18 -2.22 15.17
C LEU A 101 -2.14 -1.02 15.24
N LEU A 102 -3.45 -1.25 15.17
CA LEU A 102 -4.44 -0.17 15.16
C LEU A 102 -4.45 0.62 16.48
N ARG A 103 -4.28 -0.05 17.62
CA ARG A 103 -4.12 0.62 18.91
C ARG A 103 -2.89 1.53 18.91
N HIS A 104 -1.75 1.01 18.44
CA HIS A 104 -0.51 1.76 18.36
C HIS A 104 -0.66 3.02 17.48
N LEU A 105 -1.28 2.89 16.31
CA LEU A 105 -1.51 4.02 15.41
C LEU A 105 -2.40 5.09 16.06
N THR A 106 -3.44 4.66 16.77
CA THR A 106 -4.34 5.56 17.50
C THR A 106 -3.60 6.30 18.62
N GLU A 107 -2.81 5.59 19.41
CA GLU A 107 -2.04 6.16 20.52
C GLU A 107 -0.97 7.14 20.05
N ARG A 108 -0.38 6.89 18.88
CA ARG A 108 0.58 7.81 18.27
C ARG A 108 -0.06 9.05 17.63
N GLY A 109 -1.36 9.08 17.50
CA GLY A 109 -2.06 10.18 16.84
C GLY A 109 -1.88 10.20 15.32
N ALA A 110 -1.74 9.03 14.69
CA ALA A 110 -1.67 8.92 13.24
C ALA A 110 -2.87 9.62 12.57
N LYS A 111 -2.66 10.25 11.42
CA LYS A 111 -3.70 10.94 10.64
C LYS A 111 -3.85 10.35 9.25
N GLY A 112 -2.76 10.19 8.52
CA GLY A 112 -2.72 9.60 7.19
C GLY A 112 -1.81 8.39 7.16
N VAL A 113 -2.38 7.23 6.88
CA VAL A 113 -1.68 5.93 6.88
C VAL A 113 -1.60 5.40 5.45
N TYR A 114 -0.39 5.18 4.99
CA TYR A 114 -0.10 4.51 3.72
C TYR A 114 0.10 3.02 3.98
N VAL A 115 -0.79 2.20 3.42
CA VAL A 115 -0.73 0.74 3.55
C VAL A 115 -0.04 0.17 2.30
N ASP A 116 1.09 -0.49 2.48
CA ASP A 116 1.95 -0.97 1.40
C ASP A 116 2.24 -2.46 1.52
N GLY A 117 2.12 -3.16 0.38
CA GLY A 117 2.34 -4.60 0.29
C GLY A 117 1.05 -5.42 0.22
N GLY A 118 1.03 -6.43 -0.67
CA GLY A 118 -0.20 -7.16 -1.01
C GLY A 118 -0.87 -7.87 0.17
N GLN A 119 -0.10 -8.52 1.01
CA GLN A 119 -0.67 -9.25 2.17
C GLN A 119 -1.31 -8.30 3.17
N VAL A 120 -0.66 -7.17 3.47
CA VAL A 120 -1.17 -6.18 4.40
C VAL A 120 -2.38 -5.45 3.82
N ILE A 121 -2.33 -5.08 2.54
CA ILE A 121 -3.48 -4.47 1.85
C ILE A 121 -4.70 -5.39 1.90
N ARG A 122 -4.52 -6.69 1.60
CA ARG A 122 -5.62 -7.66 1.68
C ARG A 122 -6.16 -7.83 3.09
N ALA A 123 -5.28 -7.84 4.10
CA ALA A 123 -5.70 -7.91 5.51
C ALA A 123 -6.53 -6.68 5.90
N PHE A 124 -6.11 -5.50 5.49
CA PHE A 124 -6.84 -4.25 5.73
C PHE A 124 -8.19 -4.23 4.98
N LEU A 125 -8.22 -4.71 3.75
CA LEU A 125 -9.47 -4.83 2.99
C LEU A 125 -10.47 -5.77 3.66
N ARG A 126 -10.01 -6.95 4.09
CA ARG A 126 -10.86 -7.91 4.83
C ARG A 126 -11.45 -7.31 6.11
N ALA A 127 -10.70 -6.45 6.77
CA ALA A 127 -11.10 -5.81 8.01
C ALA A 127 -11.90 -4.50 7.80
N GLY A 128 -12.15 -4.09 6.55
CA GLY A 128 -12.89 -2.86 6.25
C GLY A 128 -12.14 -1.59 6.61
N LEU A 129 -10.82 -1.60 6.54
CA LEU A 129 -9.97 -0.50 7.02
C LEU A 129 -9.43 0.42 5.94
N ILE A 130 -9.51 0.05 4.66
CA ILE A 130 -9.06 0.90 3.55
C ILE A 130 -10.15 1.92 3.21
N ASP A 131 -9.77 3.18 3.14
CA ASP A 131 -10.67 4.28 2.77
C ASP A 131 -10.57 4.62 1.28
N GLU A 132 -9.37 4.63 0.73
CA GLU A 132 -9.13 5.03 -0.67
C GLU A 132 -7.97 4.23 -1.27
N MET A 133 -8.11 3.89 -2.55
CA MET A 133 -7.06 3.22 -3.33
C MET A 133 -6.77 3.99 -4.61
N THR A 134 -5.50 4.28 -4.85
CA THR A 134 -5.01 4.78 -6.14
C THR A 134 -4.16 3.68 -6.78
N LEU A 135 -4.61 3.18 -7.91
CA LEU A 135 -3.98 2.09 -8.64
C LEU A 135 -3.39 2.62 -9.95
N THR A 136 -2.09 2.47 -10.11
CA THR A 136 -1.37 2.84 -11.33
C THR A 136 -1.14 1.57 -12.15
N THR A 137 -1.92 1.40 -13.21
CA THR A 137 -1.86 0.23 -14.08
C THR A 137 -0.90 0.48 -15.22
N VAL A 138 0.13 -0.34 -15.33
CA VAL A 138 1.05 -0.33 -16.47
C VAL A 138 0.60 -1.36 -17.52
N PRO A 139 0.81 -1.08 -18.81
CA PRO A 139 0.29 -1.90 -19.90
C PRO A 139 1.16 -3.14 -20.14
N VAL A 140 1.10 -4.09 -19.21
CA VAL A 140 1.81 -5.37 -19.29
C VAL A 140 1.01 -6.46 -18.57
N LEU A 141 1.08 -7.66 -19.10
CA LEU A 141 0.62 -8.89 -18.45
C LEU A 141 1.86 -9.62 -17.93
N LEU A 142 1.90 -9.93 -16.65
CA LEU A 142 2.98 -10.73 -16.08
C LEU A 142 2.69 -12.24 -16.16
N GLY A 143 1.42 -12.63 -16.14
CA GLY A 143 1.00 -14.03 -16.12
C GLY A 143 1.12 -14.71 -14.76
N THR A 144 2.20 -14.47 -14.05
CA THR A 144 2.45 -14.92 -12.66
C THR A 144 3.07 -13.80 -11.86
N GLY A 145 3.01 -13.89 -10.54
CA GLY A 145 3.63 -12.90 -9.66
C GLY A 145 2.96 -12.83 -8.30
N LEU A 146 3.26 -11.78 -7.56
CA LEU A 146 2.63 -11.48 -6.27
C LEU A 146 1.37 -10.65 -6.52
N PRO A 147 0.17 -11.17 -6.22
CA PRO A 147 -1.08 -10.47 -6.54
C PRO A 147 -1.36 -9.33 -5.55
N LEU A 148 -1.97 -8.24 -6.04
CA LEU A 148 -2.51 -7.22 -5.16
C LEU A 148 -3.76 -7.72 -4.46
N PHE A 149 -4.70 -8.30 -5.22
CA PHE A 149 -5.98 -8.76 -4.70
C PHE A 149 -6.02 -10.27 -4.52
N GLY A 150 -6.94 -10.72 -3.69
CA GLY A 150 -7.20 -12.11 -3.40
C GLY A 150 -8.51 -12.24 -2.63
N PRO A 151 -8.79 -13.37 -1.97
CA PRO A 151 -10.00 -13.54 -1.18
C PRO A 151 -10.10 -12.49 -0.08
N VAL A 152 -11.21 -11.74 -0.06
CA VAL A 152 -11.47 -10.69 0.93
C VAL A 152 -12.78 -10.89 1.69
N GLY A 153 -13.38 -12.07 1.58
CA GLY A 153 -14.57 -12.44 2.34
C GLY A 153 -15.90 -12.02 1.73
N GLY A 154 -15.92 -11.53 0.50
CA GLY A 154 -17.10 -11.09 -0.22
C GLY A 154 -16.81 -9.86 -1.07
N ASP A 155 -17.85 -9.32 -1.69
CA ASP A 155 -17.72 -8.14 -2.53
C ASP A 155 -17.41 -6.89 -1.68
N ILE A 156 -16.48 -6.09 -2.17
CA ILE A 156 -16.18 -4.77 -1.59
C ILE A 156 -16.52 -3.73 -2.65
N PRO A 157 -17.66 -3.04 -2.55
CA PRO A 157 -18.05 -2.02 -3.50
C PRO A 157 -17.10 -0.82 -3.48
N LEU A 158 -16.79 -0.30 -4.65
CA LEU A 158 -15.93 0.86 -4.82
C LEU A 158 -16.68 1.97 -5.55
N ALA A 159 -16.45 3.21 -5.13
CA ALA A 159 -16.87 4.39 -5.88
C ALA A 159 -15.69 4.93 -6.66
N HIS A 160 -15.83 5.03 -7.99
CA HIS A 160 -14.79 5.64 -8.83
C HIS A 160 -14.70 7.14 -8.56
N VAL A 161 -13.51 7.63 -8.26
CA VAL A 161 -13.25 9.07 -7.99
C VAL A 161 -12.68 9.76 -9.23
N SER A 162 -11.61 9.21 -9.81
CA SER A 162 -10.94 9.82 -10.95
C SER A 162 -10.11 8.81 -11.73
N THR A 163 -9.84 9.11 -12.98
CA THR A 163 -8.91 8.36 -13.83
C THR A 163 -8.08 9.35 -14.62
N GLN A 164 -6.77 9.10 -14.68
CA GLN A 164 -5.83 9.90 -15.44
C GLN A 164 -4.97 8.99 -16.30
N VAL A 165 -4.73 9.40 -17.54
CA VAL A 165 -3.83 8.72 -18.48
C VAL A 165 -2.51 9.49 -18.54
N PHE A 166 -1.43 8.79 -18.26
CA PHE A 166 -0.06 9.31 -18.36
C PHE A 166 0.62 8.84 -19.64
N GLY A 167 1.84 9.29 -19.87
CA GLY A 167 2.67 8.79 -20.96
C GLY A 167 2.92 7.28 -20.87
N ALA A 168 3.36 6.68 -21.97
CA ALA A 168 3.69 5.26 -22.10
C ALA A 168 2.50 4.30 -21.83
N GLY A 169 1.26 4.77 -21.96
CA GLY A 169 0.06 3.95 -21.74
C GLY A 169 -0.26 3.64 -20.28
N VAL A 170 0.35 4.36 -19.35
CA VAL A 170 0.10 4.21 -17.91
C VAL A 170 -1.23 4.86 -17.55
N VAL A 171 -2.11 4.13 -16.85
CA VAL A 171 -3.44 4.60 -16.43
C VAL A 171 -3.54 4.52 -14.92
N GLN A 172 -3.94 5.64 -14.31
CA GLN A 172 -4.11 5.70 -12.86
C GLN A 172 -5.56 5.99 -12.50
N SER A 173 -6.14 5.15 -11.65
CA SER A 173 -7.50 5.33 -11.16
C SER A 173 -7.54 5.35 -9.65
N THR A 174 -8.33 6.26 -9.10
CA THR A 174 -8.58 6.37 -7.67
C THR A 174 -9.99 5.94 -7.36
N TYR A 175 -10.14 5.11 -6.34
CA TYR A 175 -11.41 4.57 -5.85
C TYR A 175 -11.56 4.83 -4.36
N ARG A 176 -12.76 5.18 -3.94
CA ARG A 176 -13.12 5.19 -2.53
C ARG A 176 -13.80 3.87 -2.18
N VAL A 177 -13.37 3.25 -1.09
CA VAL A 177 -14.00 2.03 -0.62
C VAL A 177 -15.33 2.38 0.04
N GLN A 178 -16.42 1.77 -0.46
CA GLN A 178 -17.75 1.94 0.12
C GLN A 178 -17.91 1.00 1.31
N ARG A 179 -18.40 1.56 2.42
CA ARG A 179 -18.73 0.76 3.59
C ARG A 179 -20.19 0.36 3.53
N PRO A 180 -20.54 -0.87 4.01
CA PRO A 180 -21.93 -1.23 4.13
C PRO A 180 -22.64 -0.24 5.07
N SER A 181 -23.83 0.18 4.66
CA SER A 181 -24.72 1.06 5.44
C SER A 181 -25.28 0.37 6.67
#